data_cb5b754eb936ce3204ae77c0b11f6dff
#
_entry.id   cb5b754eb936ce3204ae77c0b11f6dff
#
_cell.length_a   1.000
_cell.length_b   1.000
_cell.length_c   1.000
_cell.angle_alpha   90.00
_cell.angle_beta   90.00
_cell.angle_gamma   90.00
#
_symmetry.space_group_name_H-M   'P 1'
#
loop_
_entity.id
_entity.type
_entity.pdbx_description
1 polymer ?
#
loop_
_entity_poly.entity_id
_entity_poly.type
_entity_poly.pdbx_seq_one_letter_code
_entity_poly.pdbx_strand_id
1 'polypeptide(L)' 'MSVVTGLDAREIADVAKQLKRHCGTGGTAKNGVVEIQGDHRERIAAWFTSQGRKVKLAGG' A
#
# COMPACT_ATOMS: atom_id res chain seq x y z
N MET A 1 0.27 -11.53 1.86
CA MET A 1 -0.39 -10.21 1.95
C MET A 1 0.68 -9.15 2.16
N SER A 2 0.58 -8.05 1.43
CA SER A 2 1.52 -6.95 1.56
C SER A 2 0.93 -5.89 2.48
N VAL A 3 1.71 -5.42 3.45
CA VAL A 3 1.27 -4.43 4.43
C VAL A 3 2.11 -3.17 4.27
N VAL A 4 1.45 -2.02 4.16
CA VAL A 4 2.11 -0.72 4.03
C VAL A 4 1.88 0.08 5.31
N THR A 5 2.96 0.54 5.93
CA THR A 5 2.91 1.34 7.14
C THR A 5 3.56 2.71 6.90
N GLY A 6 3.41 3.60 7.86
CA GLY A 6 4.01 4.94 7.79
C GLY A 6 3.17 5.94 7.01
N LEU A 7 1.89 5.66 6.81
CA LEU A 7 0.99 6.56 6.10
C LEU A 7 0.20 7.43 7.06
N ASP A 8 -0.12 8.65 6.61
CA ASP A 8 -1.01 9.55 7.33
C ASP A 8 -2.43 8.99 7.32
N ALA A 9 -3.12 9.04 8.46
CA ALA A 9 -4.47 8.52 8.57
C ALA A 9 -5.44 9.14 7.55
N ARG A 10 -5.18 10.39 7.14
CA ARG A 10 -6.05 11.06 6.17
C ARG A 10 -5.87 10.58 4.74
N GLU A 11 -4.75 9.93 4.43
CA GLU A 11 -4.48 9.45 3.07
C GLU A 11 -4.66 7.94 2.93
N ILE A 12 -4.80 7.21 4.02
CA ILE A 12 -4.83 5.75 4.00
C ILE A 12 -5.91 5.20 3.07
N ALA A 13 -7.13 5.71 3.18
CA ALA A 13 -8.23 5.21 2.35
C ALA A 13 -7.98 5.47 0.87
N ASP A 14 -7.46 6.64 0.54
CA ASP A 14 -7.17 7.00 -0.84
C ASP A 14 -6.01 6.17 -1.41
N VAL A 15 -4.95 6.02 -0.62
CA VAL A 15 -3.79 5.21 -1.01
C VAL A 15 -4.21 3.75 -1.22
N ALA A 16 -5.03 3.21 -0.32
CA ALA A 16 -5.51 1.84 -0.46
C ALA A 16 -6.28 1.65 -1.75
N LYS A 17 -7.14 2.61 -2.10
CA LYS A 17 -7.91 2.56 -3.33
C LYS A 17 -7.00 2.56 -4.55
N GLN A 18 -6.01 3.44 -4.56
CA GLN A 18 -5.07 3.52 -5.69
C GLN A 18 -4.22 2.27 -5.81
N LEU A 19 -3.74 1.73 -4.69
CA LEU A 19 -2.92 0.53 -4.70
C LEU A 19 -3.71 -0.69 -5.16
N LYS A 20 -4.97 -0.81 -4.76
CA LYS A 20 -5.81 -1.90 -5.23
C LYS A 20 -5.96 -1.88 -6.75
N ARG A 21 -6.12 -0.69 -7.32
CA ARG A 21 -6.20 -0.55 -8.78
C ARG A 21 -4.87 -0.85 -9.44
N HIS A 22 -3.79 -0.36 -8.86
CA HIS A 22 -2.44 -0.55 -9.42
C HIS A 22 -2.03 -2.01 -9.41
N CYS A 23 -2.33 -2.72 -8.35
CA CYS A 23 -1.99 -4.14 -8.21
C CYS A 23 -3.03 -5.07 -8.82
N GLY A 24 -4.20 -4.56 -9.16
CA GLY A 24 -5.27 -5.36 -9.74
C GLY A 24 -5.83 -6.39 -8.78
N THR A 25 -5.88 -6.09 -7.49
CA THR A 25 -6.30 -7.04 -6.46
C THR A 25 -7.06 -6.31 -5.35
N GLY A 26 -7.57 -7.09 -4.41
CA GLY A 26 -8.29 -6.56 -3.26
C GLY A 26 -7.35 -6.12 -2.15
N GLY A 27 -7.90 -5.38 -1.21
CA GLY A 27 -7.15 -4.94 -0.04
C GLY A 27 -8.04 -4.14 0.89
N THR A 28 -7.51 -3.81 2.07
CA THR A 28 -8.23 -3.04 3.07
C THR A 28 -7.31 -1.99 3.67
N ALA A 29 -7.93 -0.96 4.26
CA ALA A 29 -7.23 0.04 5.04
C ALA A 29 -7.82 0.04 6.45
N LYS A 30 -7.00 -0.22 7.47
CA LYS A 30 -7.45 -0.20 8.85
C LYS A 30 -6.28 -0.03 9.79
N ASN A 31 -6.55 0.54 10.97
CA ASN A 31 -5.55 0.70 12.03
C ASN A 31 -4.27 1.41 11.55
N GLY A 32 -4.43 2.34 10.65
CA GLY A 32 -3.29 3.13 10.15
C GLY A 32 -2.41 2.42 9.15
N VAL A 33 -2.84 1.27 8.64
CA VAL A 33 -2.07 0.53 7.64
C VAL A 33 -2.95 0.14 6.45
N VAL A 34 -2.30 -0.12 5.33
CA VAL A 34 -2.95 -0.62 4.12
C VAL A 34 -2.50 -2.07 3.91
N GLU A 35 -3.47 -2.96 3.72
CA GLU A 35 -3.21 -4.36 3.44
C GLU A 35 -3.64 -4.68 2.01
N ILE A 36 -2.75 -5.23 1.21
CA ILE A 36 -3.01 -5.60 -0.17
C ILE A 36 -2.85 -7.11 -0.30
N GLN A 37 -3.84 -7.78 -0.88
CA GLN A 37 -3.80 -9.23 -1.05
C GLN A 37 -2.68 -9.63 -2.01
N GLY A 38 -1.98 -10.71 -1.66
CA GLY A 38 -0.88 -11.20 -2.45
C GLY A 38 0.44 -10.52 -2.12
N ASP A 39 1.51 -10.96 -2.77
CA ASP A 39 2.83 -10.37 -2.57
C ASP A 39 3.12 -9.38 -3.70
N HIS A 40 2.87 -8.11 -3.43
CA HIS A 40 3.07 -7.03 -4.38
C HIS A 40 4.05 -5.99 -3.85
N ARG A 41 4.95 -6.40 -2.97
CA ARG A 41 5.86 -5.46 -2.30
C ARG A 41 6.69 -4.67 -3.28
N GLU A 42 7.24 -5.30 -4.30
CA GLU A 42 8.06 -4.61 -5.30
C GLU A 42 7.23 -3.59 -6.09
N ARG A 43 6.03 -3.98 -6.48
CA ARG A 43 5.14 -3.10 -7.24
C ARG A 43 4.70 -1.91 -6.39
N ILE A 44 4.38 -2.16 -5.14
CA ILE A 44 3.98 -1.10 -4.21
C ILE A 44 5.14 -0.14 -3.95
N ALA A 45 6.33 -0.69 -3.72
CA ALA A 45 7.53 0.14 -3.52
C ALA A 45 7.81 1.02 -4.74
N ALA A 46 7.69 0.47 -5.93
CA ALA A 46 7.89 1.23 -7.17
C ALA A 46 6.85 2.34 -7.29
N TRP A 47 5.60 2.08 -6.92
CA TRP A 47 4.55 3.07 -6.96
C TRP A 47 4.86 4.27 -6.04
N PHE A 48 5.29 4.00 -4.81
CA PHE A 48 5.64 5.06 -3.87
C PHE A 48 6.91 5.79 -4.31
N THR A 49 7.90 5.07 -4.83
CA THR A 49 9.13 5.66 -5.32
C THR A 49 8.85 6.63 -6.48
N SER A 50 7.92 6.28 -7.36
CA SER A 50 7.57 7.16 -8.48
C SER A 50 6.94 8.47 -8.00
N GLN A 51 6.45 8.50 -6.76
CA GLN A 51 5.89 9.70 -6.15
C GLN A 51 6.86 10.40 -5.20
N GLY A 52 8.10 9.94 -5.15
CA GLY A 52 9.10 10.50 -4.28
C GLY A 52 8.89 10.20 -2.81
N ARG A 53 8.23 9.11 -2.49
CA ARG A 53 7.90 8.72 -1.12
C ARG A 53 8.59 7.43 -0.73
N LYS A 54 8.88 7.31 0.56
CA LYS A 54 9.40 6.09 1.15
C LYS A 54 8.42 5.61 2.21
N VAL A 55 8.10 4.32 2.17
CA VAL A 55 7.21 3.70 3.15
C VAL A 55 7.82 2.37 3.59
N LYS A 56 7.32 1.85 4.70
CA LYS A 56 7.72 0.53 5.17
C LYS A 56 6.75 -0.51 4.65
N LEU A 57 7.29 -1.58 4.12
CA LEU A 57 6.51 -2.70 3.60
C LEU A 57 6.83 -3.95 4.40
N ALA A 58 5.80 -4.75 4.67
CA ALA A 58 5.93 -6.01 5.37
C ALA A 58 4.99 -7.04 4.75
N GLY A 59 5.15 -8.28 5.18
CA GLY A 59 4.33 -9.36 4.67
C GLY A 59 5.04 -10.12 3.55
N GLY A 60 4.29 -10.88 2.83
CA GLY A 60 4.89 -11.68 1.76
C GLY A 60 3.93 -12.68 1.19
#